data_c99777cad0a84f4d8ce14c0f8ed4c080
#
_entry.id   c99777cad0a84f4d8ce14c0f8ed4c080
#
_cell.length_a   1.000
_cell.length_b   1.000
_cell.length_c   1.000
_cell.angle_alpha   90.00
_cell.angle_beta   90.00
_cell.angle_gamma   90.00
#
_symmetry.space_group_name_H-M   'P 1'
#
loop_
_entity.id
_entity.type
_entity.pdbx_description
1 polymer ?
#
loop_
_entity_poly.entity_id
_entity_poly.type
_entity_poly.pdbx_seq_one_letter_code
_entity_poly.pdbx_strand_id
1 'polypeptide(L)'
;MSEELRVIPLRGIPELEERDDLGALVVEAAPGFEDDDVLVVAQKAVSKVEGRVIDLGDVEPSERARELAGDSDSRRLEVILREAREVIRSRPPLVIAETRHGFVCASAGVDASNAKGPDTLVLLPVDPDASATRLRERIRDLTGKDVGVIVSDSFGRAWRRGTTDVALGVAGVVAILDLDGRRDAAGYELHATQIAVADELAGAAQLVMGKLDGIPAAIVRGARVRGDGRGSDLVMPRERDLFR
;
A
#
# COMPACT_ATOMS: atom_id res chain seq x y z
N MET A 1 12.51 -17.14 22.73
CA MET A 1 12.31 -16.30 21.54
C MET A 1 11.31 -17.04 20.68
N SER A 2 10.17 -16.43 20.32
CA SER A 2 9.17 -17.11 19.46
C SER A 2 9.78 -17.33 18.07
N GLU A 3 9.73 -18.58 17.58
CA GLU A 3 10.03 -18.93 16.17
C GLU A 3 8.76 -18.84 15.33
N GLU A 4 7.67 -18.29 15.90
CA GLU A 4 6.35 -18.26 15.30
C GLU A 4 6.05 -16.86 14.75
N LEU A 5 5.64 -16.79 13.49
CA LEU A 5 5.07 -15.60 12.90
C LEU A 5 3.55 -15.62 13.07
N ARG A 6 2.98 -14.56 13.64
CA ARG A 6 1.53 -14.41 13.84
C ARG A 6 1.01 -13.22 13.06
N VAL A 7 -0.11 -13.41 12.38
CA VAL A 7 -0.82 -12.33 11.67
C VAL A 7 -2.18 -12.15 12.35
N ILE A 8 -2.39 -10.97 12.95
CA ILE A 8 -3.51 -10.67 13.85
C ILE A 8 -4.39 -9.59 13.21
N PRO A 9 -5.60 -9.91 12.74
CA PRO A 9 -6.50 -8.92 12.14
C PRO A 9 -7.03 -7.94 13.18
N LEU A 10 -7.08 -6.65 12.88
CA LEU A 10 -7.68 -5.63 13.74
C LEU A 10 -9.14 -5.42 13.35
N ARG A 11 -10.04 -5.96 14.16
CA ARG A 11 -11.47 -5.92 13.91
C ARG A 11 -12.14 -4.78 14.68
N GLY A 12 -13.29 -4.31 14.19
CA GLY A 12 -14.10 -3.30 14.88
C GLY A 12 -13.66 -1.86 14.62
N ILE A 13 -12.72 -1.62 13.74
CA ILE A 13 -12.41 -0.26 13.25
C ILE A 13 -13.64 0.22 12.46
N PRO A 14 -14.22 1.38 12.81
CA PRO A 14 -15.40 1.90 12.15
C PRO A 14 -15.13 2.36 10.71
N GLU A 15 -16.16 2.73 9.97
CA GLU A 15 -16.00 3.45 8.71
C GLU A 15 -15.23 4.76 8.97
N LEU A 16 -14.16 4.97 8.23
CA LEU A 16 -13.23 6.08 8.45
C LEU A 16 -13.63 7.32 7.66
N GLU A 17 -13.47 8.47 8.30
CA GLU A 17 -13.73 9.79 7.75
C GLU A 17 -12.45 10.65 7.77
N GLU A 18 -12.50 11.76 7.02
CA GLU A 18 -11.42 12.73 7.02
C GLU A 18 -11.14 13.25 8.45
N ARG A 19 -9.85 13.24 8.82
CA ARG A 19 -9.30 13.68 10.12
C ARG A 19 -9.58 12.76 11.31
N ASP A 20 -10.12 11.55 11.10
CA ASP A 20 -10.16 10.55 12.16
C ASP A 20 -8.73 10.23 12.63
N ASP A 21 -8.58 9.96 13.93
CA ASP A 21 -7.31 9.51 14.49
C ASP A 21 -7.13 8.01 14.26
N LEU A 22 -6.64 7.67 13.06
CA LEU A 22 -6.41 6.27 12.68
C LEU A 22 -5.50 5.54 13.68
N GLY A 23 -4.50 6.23 14.25
CA GLY A 23 -3.60 5.64 15.25
C GLY A 23 -4.34 5.23 16.52
N ALA A 24 -5.23 6.09 17.02
CA ALA A 24 -6.05 5.77 18.20
C ALA A 24 -7.01 4.59 17.92
N LEU A 25 -7.68 4.59 16.77
CA LEU A 25 -8.59 3.50 16.36
C LEU A 25 -7.87 2.15 16.21
N VAL A 26 -6.65 2.18 15.63
CA VAL A 26 -5.82 0.97 15.51
C VAL A 26 -5.36 0.47 16.88
N VAL A 27 -4.97 1.36 17.79
CA VAL A 27 -4.56 0.99 19.15
C VAL A 27 -5.73 0.41 19.95
N GLU A 28 -6.94 0.98 19.82
CA GLU A 28 -8.15 0.47 20.47
C GLU A 28 -8.55 -0.93 19.96
N ALA A 29 -8.42 -1.16 18.65
CA ALA A 29 -8.74 -2.45 18.03
C ALA A 29 -7.68 -3.55 18.27
N ALA A 30 -6.48 -3.15 18.68
CA ALA A 30 -5.37 -4.09 18.88
C ALA A 30 -5.49 -4.85 20.21
N PRO A 31 -5.06 -6.13 20.26
CA PRO A 31 -4.96 -6.88 21.53
C PRO A 31 -3.81 -6.41 22.42
N GLY A 32 -3.16 -5.32 22.05
CA GLY A 32 -1.95 -4.76 22.61
C GLY A 32 -0.78 -4.89 21.66
N PHE A 33 -0.01 -3.79 21.51
CA PHE A 33 1.24 -3.79 20.74
C PHE A 33 2.42 -4.29 21.57
N GLU A 34 3.32 -5.00 20.93
CA GLU A 34 4.64 -5.36 21.44
C GLU A 34 5.72 -4.63 20.63
N ASP A 35 6.91 -4.47 21.21
CA ASP A 35 8.04 -3.94 20.45
C ASP A 35 8.37 -4.88 19.28
N ASP A 36 8.78 -4.34 18.14
CA ASP A 36 9.04 -5.04 16.88
C ASP A 36 7.80 -5.64 16.17
N ASP A 37 6.56 -5.40 16.65
CA ASP A 37 5.38 -5.65 15.86
C ASP A 37 5.41 -4.81 14.57
N VAL A 38 4.83 -5.33 13.50
CA VAL A 38 4.61 -4.57 12.26
C VAL A 38 3.11 -4.40 12.02
N LEU A 39 2.63 -3.17 12.07
CA LEU A 39 1.29 -2.84 11.62
C LEU A 39 1.28 -2.76 10.09
N VAL A 40 0.43 -3.55 9.46
CA VAL A 40 0.08 -3.38 8.04
C VAL A 40 -1.31 -2.77 7.97
N VAL A 41 -1.44 -1.66 7.26
CA VAL A 41 -2.69 -0.92 7.11
C VAL A 41 -3.00 -0.68 5.64
N ALA A 42 -4.24 -0.92 5.23
CA ALA A 42 -4.69 -0.66 3.86
C ALA A 42 -4.59 0.83 3.53
N GLN A 43 -4.05 1.14 2.34
CA GLN A 43 -3.92 2.52 1.88
C GLN A 43 -5.24 3.30 1.93
N LYS A 44 -6.39 2.64 1.70
CA LYS A 44 -7.70 3.30 1.75
C LYS A 44 -8.05 3.84 3.13
N ALA A 45 -7.65 3.16 4.19
CA ALA A 45 -7.83 3.65 5.55
C ALA A 45 -7.04 4.95 5.75
N VAL A 46 -5.78 4.96 5.34
CA VAL A 46 -4.92 6.14 5.37
C VAL A 46 -5.47 7.25 4.48
N SER A 47 -5.83 6.93 3.25
CA SER A 47 -6.35 7.90 2.28
C SER A 47 -7.63 8.58 2.73
N LYS A 48 -8.57 7.85 3.35
CA LYS A 48 -9.81 8.42 3.88
C LYS A 48 -9.53 9.46 4.97
N VAL A 49 -8.70 9.12 5.94
CA VAL A 49 -8.38 10.06 7.04
C VAL A 49 -7.54 11.25 6.58
N GLU A 50 -6.80 11.11 5.47
CA GLU A 50 -6.04 12.20 4.85
C GLU A 50 -6.84 13.00 3.81
N GLY A 51 -8.16 12.75 3.67
CA GLY A 51 -9.02 13.48 2.74
C GLY A 51 -8.73 13.18 1.26
N ARG A 52 -8.10 12.04 0.95
CA ARG A 52 -7.79 11.62 -0.43
C ARG A 52 -9.00 10.92 -1.09
N VAL A 53 -10.14 11.55 -0.99
CA VAL A 53 -11.42 11.06 -1.54
C VAL A 53 -11.95 12.10 -2.51
N ILE A 54 -12.41 11.68 -3.68
CA ILE A 54 -12.96 12.57 -4.72
C ILE A 54 -14.37 12.12 -5.08
N ASP A 55 -15.30 13.08 -5.17
CA ASP A 55 -16.60 12.89 -5.79
C ASP A 55 -16.50 13.14 -7.30
N LEU A 56 -16.97 12.20 -8.12
CA LEU A 56 -16.97 12.34 -9.58
C LEU A 56 -17.90 13.45 -10.06
N GLY A 57 -18.87 13.89 -9.24
CA GLY A 57 -19.72 15.04 -9.53
C GLY A 57 -18.93 16.35 -9.69
N ASP A 58 -17.78 16.45 -9.03
CA ASP A 58 -16.88 17.62 -9.08
C ASP A 58 -15.81 17.54 -10.16
N VAL A 59 -15.84 16.47 -10.99
CA VAL A 59 -14.79 16.21 -11.98
C VAL A 59 -15.26 16.57 -13.39
N GLU A 60 -14.66 17.59 -13.98
CA GLU A 60 -14.80 17.89 -15.41
C GLU A 60 -13.70 17.17 -16.19
N PRO A 61 -14.05 16.24 -17.11
CA PRO A 61 -13.06 15.48 -17.86
C PRO A 61 -12.45 16.32 -19.00
N SER A 62 -11.15 16.19 -19.19
CA SER A 62 -10.40 16.73 -20.32
C SER A 62 -10.74 16.00 -21.63
N GLU A 63 -10.37 16.58 -22.77
CA GLU A 63 -10.50 15.94 -24.08
C GLU A 63 -9.73 14.60 -24.11
N ARG A 64 -8.51 14.59 -23.57
CA ARG A 64 -7.69 13.38 -23.46
C ARG A 64 -8.37 12.28 -22.62
N ALA A 65 -9.05 12.65 -21.53
CA ALA A 65 -9.79 11.69 -20.71
C ALA A 65 -10.98 11.10 -21.48
N ARG A 66 -11.70 11.92 -22.25
CA ARG A 66 -12.82 11.46 -23.11
C ARG A 66 -12.34 10.51 -24.21
N GLU A 67 -11.23 10.85 -24.90
CA GLU A 67 -10.64 9.98 -25.91
C GLU A 67 -10.19 8.62 -25.36
N LEU A 68 -9.52 8.61 -24.20
CA LEU A 68 -9.04 7.37 -23.56
C LEU A 68 -10.13 6.55 -22.91
N ALA A 69 -11.26 7.16 -22.54
CA ALA A 69 -12.34 6.46 -21.84
C ALA A 69 -13.08 5.49 -22.76
N GLY A 70 -13.23 5.81 -24.06
CA GLY A 70 -14.13 5.09 -24.95
C GLY A 70 -15.56 5.11 -24.39
N ASP A 71 -16.14 3.92 -24.15
CA ASP A 71 -17.48 3.77 -23.54
C ASP A 71 -17.47 3.85 -22.00
N SER A 72 -16.32 4.09 -21.37
CA SER A 72 -16.18 4.16 -19.93
C SER A 72 -16.41 5.59 -19.40
N ASP A 73 -16.55 5.75 -18.07
CA ASP A 73 -16.70 7.06 -17.45
C ASP A 73 -15.42 7.90 -17.58
N SER A 74 -15.50 8.95 -18.40
CA SER A 74 -14.38 9.86 -18.66
C SER A 74 -13.94 10.67 -17.42
N ARG A 75 -14.84 10.88 -16.44
CA ARG A 75 -14.51 11.56 -15.17
C ARG A 75 -13.51 10.72 -14.37
N ARG A 76 -13.74 9.40 -14.32
CA ARG A 76 -12.80 8.45 -13.69
C ARG A 76 -11.44 8.46 -14.37
N LEU A 77 -11.43 8.47 -15.70
CA LEU A 77 -10.19 8.57 -16.48
C LEU A 77 -9.44 9.89 -16.22
N GLU A 78 -10.18 11.00 -16.08
CA GLU A 78 -9.58 12.29 -15.70
C GLU A 78 -8.85 12.20 -14.37
N VAL A 79 -9.47 11.59 -13.34
CA VAL A 79 -8.84 11.40 -12.03
C VAL A 79 -7.59 10.54 -12.15
N ILE A 80 -7.65 9.44 -12.91
CA ILE A 80 -6.48 8.58 -13.17
C ILE A 80 -5.35 9.38 -13.83
N LEU A 81 -5.66 10.21 -14.83
CA LEU A 81 -4.67 11.04 -15.52
C LEU A 81 -4.05 12.09 -14.59
N ARG A 82 -4.82 12.67 -13.66
CA ARG A 82 -4.30 13.62 -12.66
C ARG A 82 -3.32 12.97 -11.69
N GLU A 83 -3.54 11.70 -11.33
CA GLU A 83 -2.67 10.93 -10.41
C GLU A 83 -1.50 10.25 -11.13
N ALA A 84 -1.60 10.08 -12.46
CA ALA A 84 -0.56 9.48 -13.28
C ALA A 84 0.55 10.47 -13.63
N ARG A 85 1.80 10.03 -13.52
CA ARG A 85 2.96 10.66 -14.15
C ARG A 85 3.00 10.34 -15.65
N GLU A 86 2.73 9.07 -15.98
CA GLU A 86 2.77 8.54 -17.34
C GLU A 86 1.76 7.39 -17.50
N VAL A 87 1.07 7.35 -18.65
CA VAL A 87 0.26 6.18 -19.03
C VAL A 87 1.14 5.20 -19.80
N ILE A 88 1.37 4.03 -19.22
CA ILE A 88 2.24 3.00 -19.81
C ILE A 88 1.49 2.18 -20.86
N ARG A 89 0.27 1.77 -20.54
CA ARG A 89 -0.61 0.98 -21.44
C ARG A 89 -2.07 1.37 -21.19
N SER A 90 -2.85 1.41 -22.24
CA SER A 90 -4.29 1.62 -22.14
C SER A 90 -5.03 0.61 -23.01
N ARG A 91 -6.02 -0.03 -22.41
CA ARG A 91 -7.06 -0.84 -23.05
C ARG A 91 -8.35 -0.60 -22.26
N PRO A 92 -9.15 0.38 -22.63
CA PRO A 92 -10.32 0.78 -21.85
C PRO A 92 -11.19 -0.41 -21.42
N PRO A 93 -11.70 -0.47 -20.17
CA PRO A 93 -11.54 0.56 -19.12
C PRO A 93 -10.22 0.47 -18.33
N LEU A 94 -9.32 -0.46 -18.65
CA LEU A 94 -8.07 -0.68 -17.94
C LEU A 94 -6.97 0.26 -18.44
N VAL A 95 -6.38 1.00 -17.52
CA VAL A 95 -5.19 1.81 -17.74
C VAL A 95 -4.10 1.36 -16.78
N ILE A 96 -2.91 1.07 -17.28
CA ILE A 96 -1.71 0.87 -16.49
C ILE A 96 -0.90 2.17 -16.55
N ALA A 97 -0.64 2.76 -15.41
CA ALA A 97 0.04 4.04 -15.32
C ALA A 97 1.13 4.02 -14.25
N GLU A 98 2.15 4.84 -14.46
CA GLU A 98 3.10 5.21 -13.43
C GLU A 98 2.49 6.34 -12.60
N THR A 99 2.41 6.15 -11.29
CA THR A 99 1.97 7.17 -10.34
C THR A 99 3.04 8.24 -10.12
N ARG A 100 2.69 9.33 -9.45
CA ARG A 100 3.68 10.35 -9.03
C ARG A 100 4.74 9.80 -8.08
N HIS A 101 4.41 8.72 -7.35
CA HIS A 101 5.33 8.02 -6.44
C HIS A 101 6.32 7.08 -7.17
N GLY A 102 6.07 6.79 -8.47
CA GLY A 102 6.86 5.86 -9.27
C GLY A 102 6.28 4.44 -9.34
N PHE A 103 5.17 4.15 -8.64
CA PHE A 103 4.51 2.84 -8.73
C PHE A 103 3.87 2.67 -10.11
N VAL A 104 4.09 1.52 -10.75
CA VAL A 104 3.39 1.15 -12.00
C VAL A 104 2.26 0.18 -11.67
N CYS A 105 1.03 0.66 -11.78
CA CYS A 105 -0.15 -0.10 -11.36
C CYS A 105 -1.38 0.22 -12.21
N ALA A 106 -2.44 -0.55 -12.00
CA ALA A 106 -3.73 -0.30 -12.63
C ALA A 106 -4.34 1.00 -12.09
N SER A 107 -4.89 1.80 -13.01
CA SER A 107 -5.63 3.02 -12.71
C SER A 107 -4.87 4.03 -11.84
N ALA A 108 -3.54 4.04 -11.87
CA ALA A 108 -2.70 4.87 -11.00
C ALA A 108 -3.05 4.74 -9.50
N GLY A 109 -3.51 3.57 -9.05
CA GLY A 109 -3.96 3.33 -7.68
C GLY A 109 -5.32 3.96 -7.33
N VAL A 110 -6.03 4.56 -8.28
CA VAL A 110 -7.37 5.11 -8.08
C VAL A 110 -8.39 3.97 -7.99
N ASP A 111 -9.11 3.87 -6.89
CA ASP A 111 -10.06 2.79 -6.63
C ASP A 111 -11.44 3.32 -6.22
N ALA A 112 -12.50 2.66 -6.72
CA ALA A 112 -13.89 2.91 -6.35
C ALA A 112 -14.40 1.91 -5.30
N SER A 113 -13.67 0.85 -5.00
CA SER A 113 -14.10 -0.18 -4.04
C SER A 113 -13.97 0.34 -2.61
N ASN A 114 -14.95 0.01 -1.75
CA ASN A 114 -15.03 0.48 -0.37
C ASN A 114 -15.02 2.03 -0.22
N ALA A 115 -15.45 2.75 -1.27
CA ALA A 115 -15.76 4.17 -1.22
C ALA A 115 -17.20 4.40 -0.74
N LYS A 116 -17.53 5.62 -0.26
CA LYS A 116 -18.87 5.94 0.32
C LYS A 116 -20.05 5.88 -0.67
N GLY A 117 -19.78 5.65 -1.97
CA GLY A 117 -20.84 5.62 -2.99
C GLY A 117 -20.29 5.29 -4.38
N PRO A 118 -21.16 5.09 -5.37
CA PRO A 118 -20.75 4.68 -6.72
C PRO A 118 -19.95 5.76 -7.47
N ASP A 119 -20.16 7.03 -7.13
CA ASP A 119 -19.47 8.18 -7.74
C ASP A 119 -18.29 8.69 -6.91
N THR A 120 -17.83 7.90 -5.92
CA THR A 120 -16.69 8.27 -5.06
C THR A 120 -15.46 7.45 -5.41
N LEU A 121 -14.31 8.12 -5.50
CA LEU A 121 -13.01 7.49 -5.72
C LEU A 121 -12.06 7.77 -4.55
N VAL A 122 -11.26 6.76 -4.21
CA VAL A 122 -10.18 6.87 -3.21
C VAL A 122 -8.86 6.88 -3.97
N LEU A 123 -8.02 7.86 -3.68
CA LEU A 123 -6.70 8.05 -4.25
C LEU A 123 -5.62 7.51 -3.30
N LEU A 124 -4.41 7.29 -3.79
CA LEU A 124 -3.28 6.98 -2.92
C LEU A 124 -2.96 8.18 -2.00
N PRO A 125 -2.40 7.94 -0.79
CA PRO A 125 -1.83 8.99 0.04
C PRO A 125 -0.81 9.82 -0.77
N VAL A 126 -0.68 11.11 -0.46
CA VAL A 126 0.28 11.98 -1.18
C VAL A 126 1.72 11.53 -0.98
N ASP A 127 2.04 11.07 0.21
CA ASP A 127 3.34 10.52 0.58
C ASP A 127 3.12 9.32 1.55
N PRO A 128 3.05 8.09 1.01
CA PRO A 128 2.79 6.91 1.82
C PRO A 128 3.85 6.63 2.90
N ASP A 129 5.12 6.97 2.66
CA ASP A 129 6.20 6.83 3.64
C ASP A 129 6.02 7.80 4.81
N ALA A 130 5.66 9.06 4.51
CA ALA A 130 5.35 10.04 5.54
C ALA A 130 4.09 9.64 6.33
N SER A 131 3.09 9.06 5.67
CA SER A 131 1.88 8.54 6.33
C SER A 131 2.22 7.38 7.28
N ALA A 132 3.05 6.43 6.84
CA ALA A 132 3.54 5.34 7.68
C ALA A 132 4.32 5.88 8.90
N THR A 133 5.16 6.88 8.69
CA THR A 133 5.94 7.53 9.76
C THR A 133 5.03 8.19 10.80
N ARG A 134 4.05 8.99 10.37
CA ARG A 134 3.09 9.65 11.29
C ARG A 134 2.29 8.63 12.10
N LEU A 135 1.85 7.55 11.45
CA LEU A 135 1.09 6.49 12.12
C LEU A 135 1.97 5.76 13.16
N ARG A 136 3.21 5.45 12.81
CA ARG A 136 4.20 4.86 13.73
C ARG A 136 4.43 5.74 14.95
N GLU A 137 4.67 7.04 14.76
CA GLU A 137 4.85 8.01 15.83
C GLU A 137 3.61 8.08 16.74
N ARG A 138 2.41 8.12 16.13
CA ARG A 138 1.15 8.16 16.89
C ARG A 138 0.95 6.91 17.74
N ILE A 139 1.24 5.73 17.23
CA ILE A 139 1.18 4.48 18.01
C ILE A 139 2.19 4.51 19.16
N ARG A 140 3.41 4.96 18.91
CA ARG A 140 4.43 5.10 19.96
C ARG A 140 4.00 6.08 21.05
N ASP A 141 3.40 7.20 20.71
CA ASP A 141 2.91 8.20 21.68
C ASP A 141 1.78 7.61 22.55
N LEU A 142 0.93 6.78 21.99
CA LEU A 142 -0.21 6.18 22.70
C LEU A 142 0.17 4.97 23.55
N THR A 143 1.16 4.18 23.11
CA THR A 143 1.45 2.86 23.68
C THR A 143 2.83 2.76 24.34
N GLY A 144 3.74 3.68 24.02
CA GLY A 144 5.16 3.58 24.38
C GLY A 144 5.93 2.52 23.60
N LYS A 145 5.29 1.84 22.61
CA LYS A 145 5.89 0.75 21.85
C LYS A 145 6.52 1.23 20.54
N ASP A 146 7.66 0.65 20.20
CA ASP A 146 8.35 0.93 18.94
C ASP A 146 8.03 -0.16 17.93
N VAL A 147 7.10 0.15 17.02
CA VAL A 147 6.56 -0.77 16.01
C VAL A 147 7.02 -0.37 14.59
N GLY A 148 6.97 -1.30 13.66
CA GLY A 148 7.00 -0.98 12.23
C GLY A 148 5.62 -0.66 11.70
N VAL A 149 5.54 0.11 10.60
CA VAL A 149 4.28 0.40 9.89
C VAL A 149 4.48 0.23 8.39
N ILE A 150 3.55 -0.47 7.75
CA ILE A 150 3.45 -0.64 6.29
C ILE A 150 2.08 -0.17 5.84
N VAL A 151 2.04 0.76 4.89
CA VAL A 151 0.83 1.11 4.14
C VAL A 151 0.78 0.24 2.89
N SER A 152 -0.26 -0.59 2.74
CA SER A 152 -0.36 -1.57 1.65
C SER A 152 -1.53 -1.29 0.70
N ASP A 153 -1.39 -1.77 -0.54
CA ASP A 153 -2.48 -1.82 -1.52
C ASP A 153 -2.39 -3.08 -2.38
N SER A 154 -3.53 -3.47 -2.96
CA SER A 154 -3.65 -4.70 -3.78
C SER A 154 -3.27 -4.43 -5.24
N PHE A 155 -2.11 -4.88 -5.68
CA PHE A 155 -1.63 -4.72 -7.05
C PHE A 155 -1.77 -6.00 -7.88
N GLY A 156 -2.13 -5.82 -9.17
CA GLY A 156 -1.92 -6.84 -10.18
C GLY A 156 -0.43 -7.03 -10.47
N ARG A 157 -0.07 -8.20 -10.97
CA ARG A 157 1.32 -8.55 -11.32
C ARG A 157 1.41 -8.97 -12.77
N ALA A 158 2.47 -8.53 -13.46
CA ALA A 158 2.74 -8.94 -14.83
C ALA A 158 2.78 -10.48 -14.92
N TRP A 159 2.13 -11.04 -15.95
CA TRP A 159 2.03 -12.48 -16.26
C TRP A 159 1.48 -13.40 -15.17
N ARG A 160 0.91 -12.86 -14.11
CA ARG A 160 0.22 -13.66 -13.08
C ARG A 160 -1.21 -13.20 -12.90
N ARG A 161 -2.11 -14.15 -12.69
CA ARG A 161 -3.50 -13.86 -12.33
C ARG A 161 -3.61 -13.54 -10.84
N GLY A 162 -4.60 -12.72 -10.50
CA GLY A 162 -4.88 -12.29 -9.14
C GLY A 162 -4.03 -11.10 -8.70
N THR A 163 -4.47 -10.44 -7.64
CA THR A 163 -3.76 -9.38 -6.94
C THR A 163 -3.05 -9.92 -5.71
N THR A 164 -2.06 -9.21 -5.24
CA THR A 164 -1.47 -9.39 -3.92
C THR A 164 -1.23 -8.01 -3.32
N ASP A 165 -1.26 -7.88 -2.00
CA ASP A 165 -0.87 -6.63 -1.39
C ASP A 165 0.63 -6.43 -1.50
N VAL A 166 0.99 -5.17 -1.75
CA VAL A 166 2.37 -4.67 -1.81
C VAL A 166 2.49 -3.45 -0.92
N ALA A 167 3.69 -3.19 -0.43
CA ALA A 167 3.97 -2.01 0.39
C ALA A 167 4.09 -0.76 -0.49
N LEU A 168 3.35 0.29 -0.14
CA LEU A 168 3.44 1.62 -0.73
C LEU A 168 4.25 2.56 0.13
N GLY A 169 4.08 2.48 1.45
CA GLY A 169 4.80 3.27 2.43
C GLY A 169 5.31 2.41 3.58
N VAL A 170 6.50 2.68 4.05
CA VAL A 170 7.19 1.89 5.07
C VAL A 170 7.84 2.81 6.10
N ALA A 171 7.74 2.45 7.37
CA ALA A 171 8.46 3.11 8.46
C ALA A 171 8.86 2.10 9.54
N GLY A 172 10.11 2.12 9.95
CA GLY A 172 10.64 1.25 11.02
C GLY A 172 10.86 -0.21 10.62
N VAL A 173 10.80 -0.52 9.31
CA VAL A 173 10.93 -1.88 8.75
C VAL A 173 11.99 -1.88 7.64
N VAL A 174 12.69 -2.98 7.47
CA VAL A 174 13.50 -3.24 6.27
C VAL A 174 12.56 -3.42 5.09
N ALA A 175 12.67 -2.58 4.05
CA ALA A 175 11.85 -2.73 2.85
C ALA A 175 12.39 -3.85 1.95
N ILE A 176 13.71 -3.83 1.71
CA ILE A 176 14.43 -4.81 0.88
C ILE A 176 15.57 -5.41 1.71
N LEU A 177 15.64 -6.73 1.77
CA LEU A 177 16.80 -7.44 2.28
C LEU A 177 17.72 -7.76 1.10
N ASP A 178 18.86 -7.09 1.05
CA ASP A 178 19.89 -7.34 0.05
C ASP A 178 20.82 -8.46 0.52
N LEU A 179 20.92 -9.51 -0.27
CA LEU A 179 21.76 -10.70 -0.03
C LEU A 179 22.94 -10.77 -1.00
N ASP A 180 23.22 -9.72 -1.78
CA ASP A 180 24.36 -9.69 -2.69
C ASP A 180 25.67 -9.92 -1.93
N GLY A 181 26.54 -10.77 -2.47
CA GLY A 181 27.81 -11.18 -1.85
C GLY A 181 27.68 -12.10 -0.61
N ARG A 182 26.46 -12.44 -0.17
CA ARG A 182 26.25 -13.42 0.91
C ARG A 182 26.38 -14.84 0.36
N ARG A 183 26.67 -15.80 1.25
CA ARG A 183 26.76 -17.23 0.87
C ARG A 183 25.54 -17.98 1.36
N ASP A 184 24.99 -18.83 0.49
CA ASP A 184 23.92 -19.76 0.84
C ASP A 184 24.43 -20.93 1.70
N ALA A 185 23.54 -21.83 2.12
CA ALA A 185 23.88 -22.99 2.94
C ALA A 185 24.83 -23.99 2.25
N ALA A 186 24.92 -23.97 0.92
CA ALA A 186 25.84 -24.78 0.11
C ALA A 186 27.17 -24.08 -0.16
N GLY A 187 27.34 -22.83 0.27
CA GLY A 187 28.53 -22.01 0.08
C GLY A 187 28.58 -21.24 -1.24
N TYR A 188 27.49 -21.26 -2.04
CA TYR A 188 27.37 -20.48 -3.26
C TYR A 188 27.19 -19.00 -2.94
N GLU A 189 27.97 -18.12 -3.58
CA GLU A 189 27.85 -16.68 -3.41
C GLU A 189 26.66 -16.14 -4.22
N LEU A 190 25.73 -15.48 -3.53
CA LEU A 190 24.53 -14.91 -4.13
C LEU A 190 24.91 -13.63 -4.90
N HIS A 191 24.36 -13.48 -6.09
CA HIS A 191 24.52 -12.30 -6.92
C HIS A 191 23.17 -11.72 -7.28
N ALA A 192 22.95 -10.43 -6.99
CA ALA A 192 21.73 -9.69 -7.28
C ALA A 192 20.45 -10.28 -6.62
N THR A 193 20.58 -10.99 -5.50
CA THR A 193 19.45 -11.53 -4.76
C THR A 193 18.92 -10.50 -3.77
N GLN A 194 17.70 -10.03 -4.02
CA GLN A 194 16.99 -9.10 -3.14
C GLN A 194 15.62 -9.68 -2.78
N ILE A 195 15.22 -9.57 -1.50
CA ILE A 195 13.93 -10.01 -1.00
C ILE A 195 13.13 -8.76 -0.62
N ALA A 196 11.94 -8.60 -1.19
CA ALA A 196 11.03 -7.50 -0.88
C ALA A 196 10.26 -7.79 0.43
N VAL A 197 10.95 -7.65 1.56
CA VAL A 197 10.44 -8.02 2.90
C VAL A 197 9.12 -7.31 3.23
N ALA A 198 9.01 -6.03 2.89
CA ALA A 198 7.78 -5.28 3.17
C ALA A 198 6.60 -5.77 2.33
N ASP A 199 6.83 -6.22 1.08
CA ASP A 199 5.78 -6.83 0.25
C ASP A 199 5.36 -8.20 0.78
N GLU A 200 6.30 -9.01 1.30
CA GLU A 200 5.97 -10.29 1.94
C GLU A 200 5.08 -10.10 3.17
N LEU A 201 5.36 -9.08 3.99
CA LEU A 201 4.55 -8.74 5.16
C LEU A 201 3.17 -8.20 4.76
N ALA A 202 3.10 -7.34 3.73
CA ALA A 202 1.85 -6.83 3.17
C ALA A 202 0.98 -7.99 2.64
N GLY A 203 1.57 -8.91 1.86
CA GLY A 203 0.90 -10.09 1.36
C GLY A 203 0.43 -11.05 2.47
N ALA A 204 1.23 -11.24 3.53
CA ALA A 204 0.82 -12.05 4.68
C ALA A 204 -0.36 -11.43 5.42
N ALA A 205 -0.35 -10.11 5.65
CA ALA A 205 -1.44 -9.38 6.29
C ALA A 205 -2.74 -9.46 5.49
N GLN A 206 -2.67 -9.39 4.17
CA GLN A 206 -3.84 -9.51 3.28
C GLN A 206 -4.63 -10.79 3.53
N LEU A 207 -3.98 -11.90 3.89
CA LEU A 207 -4.66 -13.19 4.14
C LEU A 207 -5.70 -13.10 5.27
N VAL A 208 -5.53 -12.20 6.22
CA VAL A 208 -6.45 -12.01 7.36
C VAL A 208 -7.26 -10.73 7.25
N MET A 209 -6.81 -9.73 6.49
CA MET A 209 -7.55 -8.51 6.21
C MET A 209 -8.67 -8.77 5.20
N GLY A 210 -8.41 -9.64 4.22
CA GLY A 210 -9.36 -9.96 3.18
C GLY A 210 -9.74 -8.74 2.31
N LYS A 211 -10.82 -8.90 1.55
CA LYS A 211 -11.34 -7.80 0.70
C LYS A 211 -12.76 -7.36 1.08
N LEU A 212 -13.51 -8.26 1.71
CA LEU A 212 -14.94 -8.10 2.00
C LEU A 212 -15.24 -8.01 3.49
N ASP A 213 -14.26 -8.26 4.35
CA ASP A 213 -14.46 -8.43 5.79
C ASP A 213 -14.44 -7.12 6.58
N GLY A 214 -14.14 -5.98 5.91
CA GLY A 214 -14.07 -4.66 6.56
C GLY A 214 -12.92 -4.54 7.58
N ILE A 215 -11.84 -5.29 7.39
CA ILE A 215 -10.67 -5.29 8.26
C ILE A 215 -9.57 -4.46 7.59
N PRO A 216 -9.36 -3.18 7.98
CA PRO A 216 -8.43 -2.31 7.29
C PRO A 216 -6.97 -2.46 7.73
N ALA A 217 -6.69 -3.24 8.78
CA ALA A 217 -5.34 -3.39 9.32
C ALA A 217 -5.12 -4.74 10.00
N ALA A 218 -3.85 -5.16 10.08
CA ALA A 218 -3.40 -6.33 10.82
C ALA A 218 -2.02 -6.08 11.44
N ILE A 219 -1.73 -6.76 12.56
CA ILE A 219 -0.41 -6.81 13.17
C ILE A 219 0.31 -8.07 12.70
N VAL A 220 1.53 -7.94 12.21
CA VAL A 220 2.46 -9.05 11.98
C VAL A 220 3.46 -9.05 13.13
N ARG A 221 3.41 -10.10 13.95
CA ARG A 221 4.24 -10.28 15.16
C ARG A 221 5.28 -11.37 14.96
N GLY A 222 6.51 -11.11 15.37
CA GLY A 222 7.62 -12.07 15.29
C GLY A 222 8.48 -11.99 14.03
N ALA A 223 8.22 -11.04 13.14
CA ALA A 223 8.93 -10.92 11.85
C ALA A 223 10.41 -10.49 11.94
N ARG A 224 10.83 -9.80 13.02
CA ARG A 224 12.21 -9.32 13.28
C ARG A 224 12.84 -8.60 12.09
N VAL A 225 12.13 -7.62 11.58
CA VAL A 225 12.48 -6.90 10.34
C VAL A 225 12.71 -5.41 10.57
N ARG A 226 13.15 -5.02 11.77
CA ARG A 226 13.43 -3.62 12.12
C ARG A 226 14.47 -3.01 11.16
N GLY A 227 14.21 -1.80 10.67
CA GLY A 227 15.10 -1.09 9.76
C GLY A 227 14.56 0.27 9.36
N ASP A 228 15.25 0.93 8.43
CA ASP A 228 14.95 2.29 7.98
C ASP A 228 14.48 2.30 6.50
N GLY A 229 13.89 1.19 6.04
CA GLY A 229 13.38 1.07 4.68
C GLY A 229 12.22 2.01 4.39
N ARG A 230 12.02 2.27 3.11
CA ARG A 230 10.93 3.09 2.55
C ARG A 230 10.19 2.32 1.48
N GLY A 231 8.93 2.63 1.26
CA GLY A 231 8.16 2.09 0.13
C GLY A 231 8.78 2.46 -1.22
N SER A 232 9.40 3.65 -1.30
CA SER A 232 10.15 4.09 -2.48
C SER A 232 11.33 3.20 -2.85
N ASP A 233 11.92 2.46 -1.90
CA ASP A 233 13.04 1.54 -2.16
C ASP A 233 12.60 0.31 -2.99
N LEU A 234 11.29 0.00 -2.96
CA LEU A 234 10.68 -1.10 -3.71
C LEU A 234 10.37 -0.74 -5.17
N VAL A 235 10.47 0.53 -5.53
CA VAL A 235 10.21 0.98 -6.90
C VAL A 235 11.37 0.59 -7.80
N MET A 236 11.06 -0.17 -8.88
CA MET A 236 12.06 -0.55 -9.87
C MET A 236 12.66 0.68 -10.55
N PRO A 237 13.99 0.89 -10.49
CA PRO A 237 14.64 1.98 -11.22
C PRO A 237 14.34 1.91 -12.72
N ARG A 238 14.06 3.06 -13.33
CA ARG A 238 13.61 3.14 -14.72
C ARG A 238 14.59 2.52 -15.72
N GLU A 239 15.88 2.65 -15.46
CA GLU A 239 16.96 2.08 -16.26
C GLU A 239 17.08 0.55 -16.16
N ARG A 240 16.42 -0.06 -15.16
CA ARG A 240 16.35 -1.52 -14.97
C ARG A 240 15.02 -2.11 -15.36
N ASP A 241 14.04 -1.28 -15.73
CA ASP A 241 12.70 -1.72 -16.10
C ASP A 241 12.68 -2.29 -17.52
N LEU A 242 12.50 -3.60 -17.63
CA LEU A 242 12.44 -4.33 -18.92
C LEU A 242 11.02 -4.41 -19.50
N PHE A 243 10.01 -3.80 -18.88
CA PHE A 243 8.60 -3.92 -19.27
C PHE A 243 8.02 -2.64 -19.91
N ARG A 244 8.81 -1.62 -20.07
CA ARG A 244 8.46 -0.35 -20.73
C ARG A 244 8.84 -0.33 -22.20
#